data_5213779399600ff8d1b96a2c8f1629b3
#
_entry.id   5213779399600ff8d1b96a2c8f1629b3
#
_cell.length_a   1.000
_cell.length_b   1.000
_cell.length_c   1.000
_cell.angle_alpha   90.00
_cell.angle_beta   90.00
_cell.angle_gamma   90.00
#
_symmetry.space_group_name_H-M   'P 1'
#
loop_
_entity.id
_entity.type
_entity.pdbx_description
1 polymer ?
#
loop_
_entity_poly.entity_id
_entity_poly.type
_entity_poly.pdbx_seq_one_letter_code
_entity_poly.pdbx_strand_id
1 'polypeptide(L)'
;MKLYVFENAVYKPKGDPFPGFLVQSDNNMNILIDTGVTPEDARRLNEIIGANDVEVGEARLPLNVLGRLGIAPQNINAVINTHFHYDHCGFNRSFSQAEFYVQKSHYEYALSSKDEAFGLTERHWDDPALRYHLIDGDQEILPGIRVVRTDGHVRGIQSVIVELKKTGNVLIASDAMRNSRMLADNVNPAQYSMFDTDPEMVNQGVQKLKRVIVEQNIQLVIFNHDGSVWPTYKKAPDFYD
;
A
#
# COMPACT_ATOMS: atom_id res chain seq x y z
N MET A 1 -12.50 -10.85 -11.01
CA MET A 1 -11.35 -10.66 -10.08
C MET A 1 -11.78 -10.90 -8.64
N LYS A 2 -10.81 -11.21 -7.75
CA LYS A 2 -11.00 -11.29 -6.29
C LYS A 2 -9.96 -10.41 -5.61
N LEU A 3 -10.37 -9.59 -4.65
CA LEU A 3 -9.48 -8.77 -3.83
C LEU A 3 -9.49 -9.32 -2.40
N TYR A 4 -8.35 -9.80 -1.94
CA TYR A 4 -8.10 -10.21 -0.56
C TYR A 4 -7.37 -9.08 0.17
N VAL A 5 -7.81 -8.80 1.39
CA VAL A 5 -7.21 -7.83 2.29
C VAL A 5 -6.63 -8.59 3.48
N PHE A 6 -5.44 -8.26 3.91
CA PHE A 6 -4.84 -8.86 5.10
C PHE A 6 -4.03 -7.85 5.88
N GLU A 7 -3.82 -8.13 7.16
CA GLU A 7 -3.04 -7.30 8.06
C GLU A 7 -1.66 -7.92 8.25
N ASN A 8 -0.62 -7.21 7.82
CA ASN A 8 0.75 -7.65 8.01
C ASN A 8 1.27 -7.31 9.42
N ALA A 9 1.00 -6.10 9.89
CA ALA A 9 1.40 -5.61 11.20
C ALA A 9 0.37 -4.64 11.76
N VAL A 10 0.56 -4.23 13.02
CA VAL A 10 -0.29 -3.26 13.72
C VAL A 10 0.57 -2.25 14.46
N TYR A 11 0.23 -0.97 14.37
CA TYR A 11 0.70 0.07 15.26
C TYR A 11 -0.21 0.11 16.49
N LYS A 12 0.24 -0.53 17.59
CA LYS A 12 -0.56 -0.80 18.79
C LYS A 12 -1.20 0.42 19.44
N PRO A 13 -0.51 1.58 19.57
CA PRO A 13 -1.09 2.72 20.28
C PRO A 13 -2.43 3.21 19.72
N LYS A 14 -2.67 3.00 18.42
CA LYS A 14 -3.91 3.40 17.74
C LYS A 14 -4.71 2.22 17.20
N GLY A 15 -4.13 1.02 17.19
CA GLY A 15 -4.70 -0.13 16.50
C GLY A 15 -4.70 0.03 14.98
N ASP A 16 -3.84 0.90 14.44
CA ASP A 16 -3.77 1.15 13.02
C ASP A 16 -3.09 -0.03 12.32
N PRO A 17 -3.71 -0.63 11.30
CA PRO A 17 -3.14 -1.75 10.57
C PRO A 17 -2.05 -1.31 9.61
N PHE A 18 -1.15 -2.23 9.27
CA PHE A 18 -0.28 -2.18 8.10
C PHE A 18 -0.77 -3.25 7.14
N PRO A 19 -1.59 -2.88 6.16
CA PRO A 19 -2.25 -3.85 5.30
C PRO A 19 -1.37 -4.32 4.16
N GLY A 20 -1.78 -5.45 3.58
CA GLY A 20 -1.35 -5.92 2.29
C GLY A 20 -2.56 -6.40 1.50
N PHE A 21 -2.44 -6.42 0.19
CA PHE A 21 -3.56 -6.78 -0.67
C PHE A 21 -3.10 -7.76 -1.75
N LEU A 22 -3.97 -8.72 -2.04
CA LEU A 22 -3.77 -9.65 -3.15
C LEU A 22 -4.96 -9.54 -4.09
N VAL A 23 -4.70 -9.29 -5.36
CA VAL A 23 -5.70 -9.41 -6.42
C VAL A 23 -5.43 -10.69 -7.21
N GLN A 24 -6.44 -11.55 -7.30
CA GLN A 24 -6.47 -12.65 -8.25
C GLN A 24 -7.33 -12.24 -9.45
N SER A 25 -6.69 -12.06 -10.59
CA SER A 25 -7.37 -11.64 -11.81
C SER A 25 -8.14 -12.79 -12.45
N ASP A 26 -9.07 -12.46 -13.35
CA ASP A 26 -9.82 -13.47 -14.13
C ASP A 26 -8.89 -14.26 -15.09
N ASN A 27 -7.70 -13.75 -15.38
CA ASN A 27 -6.66 -14.39 -16.19
C ASN A 27 -5.66 -15.20 -15.34
N ASN A 28 -6.00 -15.54 -14.11
CA ASN A 28 -5.17 -16.29 -13.17
C ASN A 28 -3.84 -15.61 -12.79
N MET A 29 -3.74 -14.30 -12.90
CA MET A 29 -2.61 -13.56 -12.36
C MET A 29 -2.81 -13.30 -10.87
N ASN A 30 -1.75 -13.47 -10.08
CA ASN A 30 -1.68 -13.05 -8.69
C ASN A 30 -0.89 -11.75 -8.60
N ILE A 31 -1.51 -10.69 -8.10
CA ILE A 31 -0.96 -9.34 -8.07
C ILE A 31 -0.98 -8.86 -6.62
N LEU A 32 0.17 -8.55 -6.07
CA LEU A 32 0.25 -7.91 -4.75
C LEU A 32 0.19 -6.38 -4.91
N ILE A 33 -0.48 -5.73 -3.97
CA ILE A 33 -0.39 -4.28 -3.78
C ILE A 33 0.24 -4.10 -2.41
N ASP A 34 1.47 -3.59 -2.42
CA ASP A 34 2.41 -3.53 -1.31
C ASP A 34 2.79 -4.91 -0.72
N THR A 35 3.91 -4.96 -0.04
CA THR A 35 4.48 -6.21 0.48
C THR A 35 4.71 -6.19 2.00
N GLY A 36 4.28 -5.13 2.69
CA GLY A 36 4.31 -5.04 4.14
C GLY A 36 5.68 -4.76 4.76
N VAL A 37 5.77 -4.88 6.07
CA VAL A 37 6.98 -4.70 6.90
C VAL A 37 7.53 -6.05 7.35
N THR A 38 8.86 -6.21 7.34
CA THR A 38 9.51 -7.41 7.88
C THR A 38 9.57 -7.37 9.41
N PRO A 39 9.67 -8.53 10.09
CA PRO A 39 9.88 -8.57 11.55
C PRO A 39 11.16 -7.84 11.98
N GLU A 40 12.21 -7.91 11.16
CA GLU A 40 13.47 -7.23 11.42
C GLU A 40 13.34 -5.72 11.36
N ASP A 41 12.65 -5.20 10.33
CA ASP A 41 12.40 -3.77 10.19
C ASP A 41 11.50 -3.25 11.32
N ALA A 42 10.46 -4.00 11.69
CA ALA A 42 9.60 -3.65 12.81
C ALA A 42 10.40 -3.59 14.14
N ARG A 43 11.30 -4.55 14.36
CA ARG A 43 12.21 -4.55 15.53
C ARG A 43 13.10 -3.31 15.52
N ARG A 44 13.72 -2.99 14.38
CA ARG A 44 14.59 -1.83 14.24
C ARG A 44 13.83 -0.50 14.46
N LEU A 45 12.62 -0.41 13.94
CA LEU A 45 11.76 0.76 14.17
C LEU A 45 11.43 0.92 15.65
N ASN A 46 11.04 -0.17 16.32
CA ASN A 46 10.76 -0.17 17.75
C ASN A 46 11.98 0.28 18.58
N GLU A 47 13.18 -0.09 18.18
CA GLU A 47 14.42 0.38 18.80
C GLU A 47 14.64 1.88 18.59
N ILE A 48 14.43 2.38 17.36
CA ILE A 48 14.58 3.81 17.01
C ILE A 48 13.60 4.67 17.80
N ILE A 49 12.33 4.27 17.86
CA ILE A 49 11.30 5.02 18.58
C ILE A 49 11.36 4.82 20.11
N GLY A 50 12.15 3.87 20.59
CA GLY A 50 12.27 3.55 22.03
C GLY A 50 11.00 2.94 22.63
N ALA A 51 10.15 2.29 21.82
CA ALA A 51 8.88 1.68 22.19
C ALA A 51 8.66 0.38 21.43
N ASN A 52 7.73 -0.46 21.90
CA ASN A 52 7.34 -1.71 21.21
C ASN A 52 5.95 -1.55 20.59
N ASP A 53 5.83 -0.59 19.69
CA ASP A 53 4.57 -0.14 19.14
C ASP A 53 4.19 -0.83 17.84
N VAL A 54 5.17 -1.23 17.03
CA VAL A 54 4.94 -1.98 15.79
C VAL A 54 5.00 -3.48 16.10
N GLU A 55 3.88 -4.16 15.93
CA GLU A 55 3.75 -5.59 16.16
C GLU A 55 3.53 -6.35 14.86
N VAL A 56 4.42 -7.27 14.55
CA VAL A 56 4.33 -8.19 13.41
C VAL A 56 4.07 -9.59 13.94
N GLY A 57 2.94 -10.18 13.57
CA GLY A 57 2.63 -11.57 13.88
C GLY A 57 3.11 -12.51 12.77
N GLU A 58 3.75 -13.64 13.11
CA GLU A 58 4.23 -14.61 12.11
C GLU A 58 3.11 -15.05 11.15
N ALA A 59 1.93 -15.36 11.68
CA ALA A 59 0.78 -15.75 10.88
C ALA A 59 0.27 -14.65 9.92
N ARG A 60 0.65 -13.40 10.14
CA ARG A 60 0.24 -12.24 9.34
C ARG A 60 1.23 -11.89 8.23
N LEU A 61 2.43 -12.50 8.23
CA LEU A 61 3.42 -12.26 7.19
C LEU A 61 2.83 -12.55 5.81
N PRO A 62 3.10 -11.73 4.79
CA PRO A 62 2.56 -11.90 3.44
C PRO A 62 2.78 -13.33 2.91
N LEU A 63 3.99 -13.88 3.09
CA LEU A 63 4.33 -15.24 2.67
C LEU A 63 3.42 -16.31 3.32
N ASN A 64 3.11 -16.15 4.61
CA ASN A 64 2.25 -17.09 5.33
C ASN A 64 0.77 -16.92 4.96
N VAL A 65 0.33 -15.68 4.68
CA VAL A 65 -1.02 -15.42 4.16
C VAL A 65 -1.19 -16.06 2.79
N LEU A 66 -0.25 -15.84 1.88
CA LEU A 66 -0.25 -16.43 0.54
C LEU A 66 -0.22 -17.97 0.62
N GLY A 67 0.61 -18.55 1.49
CA GLY A 67 0.68 -19.98 1.72
C GLY A 67 -0.68 -20.59 2.14
N ARG A 68 -1.45 -19.90 3.02
CA ARG A 68 -2.80 -20.34 3.40
C ARG A 68 -3.81 -20.23 2.25
N LEU A 69 -3.57 -19.34 1.29
CA LEU A 69 -4.37 -19.23 0.06
C LEU A 69 -3.88 -20.20 -1.05
N GLY A 70 -2.87 -21.02 -0.76
CA GLY A 70 -2.30 -21.98 -1.72
C GLY A 70 -1.42 -21.32 -2.80
N ILE A 71 -0.89 -20.12 -2.54
CA ILE A 71 -0.09 -19.34 -3.47
C ILE A 71 1.36 -19.34 -3.00
N ALA A 72 2.25 -19.88 -3.82
CA ALA A 72 3.69 -19.77 -3.57
C ALA A 72 4.24 -18.42 -4.03
N PRO A 73 5.31 -17.88 -3.40
CA PRO A 73 5.86 -16.57 -3.74
C PRO A 73 6.22 -16.43 -5.22
N GLN A 74 6.75 -17.49 -5.84
CA GLN A 74 7.10 -17.52 -7.27
C GLN A 74 5.90 -17.45 -8.21
N ASN A 75 4.67 -17.62 -7.69
CA ASN A 75 3.43 -17.51 -8.45
C ASN A 75 2.82 -16.10 -8.38
N ILE A 76 3.50 -15.14 -7.75
CA ILE A 76 3.17 -13.72 -7.83
C ILE A 76 3.69 -13.20 -9.16
N ASN A 77 2.77 -12.69 -9.98
CA ASN A 77 3.07 -12.20 -11.32
C ASN A 77 3.47 -10.72 -11.32
N ALA A 78 2.86 -9.94 -10.43
CA ALA A 78 3.10 -8.52 -10.33
C ALA A 78 3.05 -8.04 -8.87
N VAL A 79 3.83 -7.01 -8.59
CA VAL A 79 3.78 -6.23 -7.35
C VAL A 79 3.57 -4.77 -7.71
N ILE A 80 2.56 -4.14 -7.15
CA ILE A 80 2.33 -2.70 -7.27
C ILE A 80 2.78 -2.07 -5.95
N ASN A 81 3.92 -1.38 -5.96
CA ASN A 81 4.32 -0.59 -4.80
C ASN A 81 3.62 0.76 -4.85
N THR A 82 2.85 1.07 -3.82
CA THR A 82 2.25 2.40 -3.69
C THR A 82 3.32 3.44 -3.43
N HIS A 83 4.29 3.12 -2.60
CA HIS A 83 5.52 3.85 -2.33
C HIS A 83 6.54 2.95 -1.59
N PHE A 84 7.72 3.49 -1.24
CA PHE A 84 8.82 2.70 -0.68
C PHE A 84 9.11 2.92 0.80
N HIS A 85 8.12 3.36 1.59
CA HIS A 85 8.28 3.29 3.03
C HIS A 85 8.31 1.82 3.50
N TYR A 86 8.89 1.62 4.65
CA TYR A 86 9.24 0.30 5.22
C TYR A 86 8.05 -0.68 5.32
N ASP A 87 6.85 -0.15 5.53
CA ASP A 87 5.64 -0.94 5.70
C ASP A 87 4.91 -1.26 4.39
N HIS A 88 5.46 -0.82 3.26
CA HIS A 88 4.92 -1.04 1.92
C HIS A 88 5.80 -1.93 1.04
N CYS A 89 7.09 -2.05 1.32
CA CYS A 89 8.03 -2.72 0.42
C CYS A 89 8.96 -3.74 1.09
N GLY A 90 8.74 -4.06 2.37
CA GLY A 90 9.64 -4.90 3.18
C GLY A 90 9.90 -6.30 2.61
N PHE A 91 8.92 -6.91 1.95
CA PHE A 91 9.09 -8.23 1.34
C PHE A 91 9.31 -8.22 -0.17
N ASN A 92 9.64 -7.09 -0.80
CA ASN A 92 9.84 -7.01 -2.25
C ASN A 92 10.79 -8.10 -2.78
N ARG A 93 11.92 -8.31 -2.12
CA ARG A 93 12.91 -9.34 -2.51
C ARG A 93 12.37 -10.77 -2.52
N SER A 94 11.33 -11.05 -1.73
CA SER A 94 10.69 -12.37 -1.72
C SER A 94 9.90 -12.67 -3.00
N PHE A 95 9.64 -11.65 -3.82
CA PHE A 95 8.89 -11.73 -5.05
C PHE A 95 9.71 -11.35 -6.28
N SER A 96 11.01 -11.64 -6.28
CA SER A 96 11.96 -11.24 -7.35
C SER A 96 11.61 -11.78 -8.75
N GLN A 97 10.70 -12.76 -8.85
CA GLN A 97 10.17 -13.26 -10.13
C GLN A 97 9.04 -12.39 -10.70
N ALA A 98 8.45 -11.51 -9.87
CA ALA A 98 7.36 -10.63 -10.27
C ALA A 98 7.84 -9.41 -11.08
N GLU A 99 6.91 -8.80 -11.81
CA GLU A 99 7.10 -7.48 -12.41
C GLU A 99 6.63 -6.42 -11.41
N PHE A 100 7.44 -5.39 -11.15
CA PHE A 100 7.14 -4.35 -10.17
C PHE A 100 6.66 -3.08 -10.86
N TYR A 101 5.59 -2.47 -10.35
CA TYR A 101 5.00 -1.24 -10.88
C TYR A 101 5.06 -0.12 -9.84
N VAL A 102 5.69 0.99 -10.19
CA VAL A 102 5.85 2.15 -9.32
C VAL A 102 5.91 3.43 -10.16
N GLN A 103 5.49 4.55 -9.60
CA GLN A 103 5.64 5.85 -10.28
C GLN A 103 7.12 6.18 -10.48
N LYS A 104 7.50 6.57 -11.70
CA LYS A 104 8.86 6.99 -12.06
C LYS A 104 9.36 8.10 -11.12
N SER A 105 8.51 9.09 -10.88
CA SER A 105 8.84 10.21 -9.99
C SER A 105 9.10 9.78 -8.54
N HIS A 106 8.44 8.69 -8.07
CA HIS A 106 8.71 8.12 -6.76
C HIS A 106 10.03 7.37 -6.73
N TYR A 107 10.26 6.51 -7.71
CA TYR A 107 11.50 5.73 -7.82
C TYR A 107 12.74 6.65 -7.86
N GLU A 108 12.72 7.66 -8.73
CA GLU A 108 13.82 8.63 -8.85
C GLU A 108 14.00 9.46 -7.55
N TYR A 109 12.90 9.85 -6.91
CA TYR A 109 12.93 10.54 -5.62
C TYR A 109 13.56 9.67 -4.54
N ALA A 110 13.12 8.42 -4.38
CA ALA A 110 13.64 7.51 -3.37
C ALA A 110 15.15 7.23 -3.55
N LEU A 111 15.63 7.10 -4.79
CA LEU A 111 17.05 6.91 -5.10
C LEU A 111 17.91 8.13 -4.71
N SER A 112 17.40 9.32 -4.94
CA SER A 112 18.16 10.58 -4.75
C SER A 112 17.89 11.26 -3.40
N SER A 113 16.83 10.86 -2.70
CA SER A 113 16.39 11.50 -1.47
C SER A 113 17.34 11.23 -0.31
N LYS A 114 17.51 12.28 0.52
CA LYS A 114 18.09 12.17 1.85
C LYS A 114 17.03 12.01 2.93
N ASP A 115 15.79 11.76 2.54
CA ASP A 115 14.68 11.52 3.46
C ASP A 115 15.00 10.31 4.34
N GLU A 116 15.04 10.55 5.64
CA GLU A 116 15.39 9.53 6.64
C GLU A 116 14.40 8.37 6.63
N ALA A 117 13.15 8.61 6.20
CA ALA A 117 12.14 7.57 6.11
C ALA A 117 12.55 6.40 5.21
N PHE A 118 13.34 6.65 4.15
CA PHE A 118 13.91 5.59 3.30
C PHE A 118 15.14 4.90 3.90
N GLY A 119 15.71 5.45 4.97
CA GLY A 119 16.89 4.93 5.65
C GLY A 119 16.61 4.34 7.03
N LEU A 120 15.36 4.41 7.52
CA LEU A 120 14.97 3.86 8.81
C LEU A 120 15.19 2.35 8.88
N THR A 121 14.97 1.67 7.76
CA THR A 121 15.09 0.23 7.61
C THR A 121 15.97 -0.14 6.40
N GLU A 122 16.04 -1.41 6.07
CA GLU A 122 16.70 -1.86 4.86
C GLU A 122 15.91 -1.44 3.61
N ARG A 123 16.63 -1.04 2.55
CA ARG A 123 16.01 -0.70 1.25
C ARG A 123 15.69 -1.96 0.46
N HIS A 124 14.62 -2.65 0.81
CA HIS A 124 14.19 -3.88 0.15
C HIS A 124 13.75 -3.68 -1.32
N TRP A 125 13.53 -2.43 -1.72
CA TRP A 125 13.18 -2.02 -3.07
C TRP A 125 14.42 -1.70 -3.95
N ASP A 126 15.58 -1.43 -3.34
CA ASP A 126 16.83 -1.09 -4.05
C ASP A 126 17.66 -2.37 -4.27
N ASP A 127 17.18 -3.24 -5.14
CA ASP A 127 17.79 -4.52 -5.45
C ASP A 127 17.79 -4.75 -6.97
N PRO A 128 18.96 -5.02 -7.58
CA PRO A 128 19.09 -5.20 -9.04
C PRO A 128 18.33 -6.43 -9.59
N ALA A 129 17.89 -7.34 -8.72
CA ALA A 129 17.07 -8.48 -9.13
C ALA A 129 15.59 -8.10 -9.36
N LEU A 130 15.15 -6.93 -8.89
CA LEU A 130 13.78 -6.47 -9.05
C LEU A 130 13.59 -5.75 -10.39
N ARG A 131 12.58 -6.17 -11.15
CA ARG A 131 12.27 -5.61 -12.47
C ARG A 131 11.17 -4.56 -12.37
N TYR A 132 11.52 -3.28 -12.43
CA TYR A 132 10.60 -2.17 -12.31
C TYR A 132 10.07 -1.67 -13.65
N HIS A 133 8.74 -1.59 -13.75
CA HIS A 133 8.02 -0.81 -14.74
C HIS A 133 7.73 0.58 -14.16
N LEU A 134 8.42 1.58 -14.66
CA LEU A 134 8.29 2.96 -14.19
C LEU A 134 7.09 3.62 -14.89
N ILE A 135 6.07 3.93 -14.09
CA ILE A 135 4.80 4.50 -14.55
C ILE A 135 4.88 6.04 -14.47
N ASP A 136 4.20 6.73 -15.35
CA ASP A 136 4.06 8.19 -15.28
C ASP A 136 2.59 8.61 -15.25
N GLY A 137 2.14 9.08 -14.10
CA GLY A 137 0.79 9.58 -13.85
C GLY A 137 -0.27 8.50 -13.67
N ASP A 138 -1.52 8.91 -13.90
CA ASP A 138 -2.70 8.07 -13.74
C ASP A 138 -2.91 7.20 -14.98
N GLN A 139 -2.95 5.89 -14.82
CA GLN A 139 -3.21 4.98 -15.93
C GLN A 139 -3.70 3.61 -15.49
N GLU A 140 -4.31 2.88 -16.40
CA GLU A 140 -4.53 1.44 -16.26
C GLU A 140 -3.22 0.73 -16.55
N ILE A 141 -2.75 -0.09 -15.60
CA ILE A 141 -1.47 -0.80 -15.70
C ILE A 141 -1.64 -2.29 -15.97
N LEU A 142 -2.77 -2.83 -15.57
CA LEU A 142 -3.22 -4.20 -15.84
C LEU A 142 -4.73 -4.18 -16.03
N PRO A 143 -5.33 -5.12 -16.79
CA PRO A 143 -6.78 -5.12 -17.03
C PRO A 143 -7.59 -5.04 -15.73
N GLY A 144 -8.37 -3.95 -15.58
CA GLY A 144 -9.18 -3.66 -14.41
C GLY A 144 -8.41 -3.21 -13.17
N ILE A 145 -7.11 -2.87 -13.32
CA ILE A 145 -6.27 -2.30 -12.25
C ILE A 145 -5.66 -0.98 -12.73
N ARG A 146 -6.04 0.10 -12.07
CA ARG A 146 -5.60 1.46 -12.39
C ARG A 146 -4.83 2.06 -11.23
N VAL A 147 -3.86 2.87 -11.52
CA VAL A 147 -3.14 3.66 -10.51
C VAL A 147 -3.52 5.14 -10.63
N VAL A 148 -3.57 5.80 -9.49
CA VAL A 148 -3.82 7.23 -9.35
C VAL A 148 -2.65 7.82 -8.60
N ARG A 149 -1.81 8.59 -9.30
CA ARG A 149 -0.68 9.27 -8.67
C ARG A 149 -1.20 10.43 -7.81
N THR A 150 -0.67 10.52 -6.63
CA THR A 150 -0.76 11.69 -5.77
C THR A 150 0.64 12.15 -5.36
N ASP A 151 0.71 13.19 -4.55
CA ASP A 151 1.96 13.64 -3.95
C ASP A 151 1.64 14.12 -2.52
N GLY A 152 2.64 14.40 -1.70
CA GLY A 152 2.45 15.00 -0.38
C GLY A 152 2.92 14.14 0.77
N HIS A 153 2.37 12.94 0.96
CA HIS A 153 2.94 11.98 1.90
C HIS A 153 4.40 11.68 1.50
N VAL A 154 4.58 11.32 0.27
CA VAL A 154 5.88 11.26 -0.40
C VAL A 154 5.68 11.55 -1.89
N ARG A 155 6.71 12.08 -2.54
CA ARG A 155 6.65 12.41 -3.97
C ARG A 155 6.35 11.18 -4.80
N GLY A 156 5.31 11.25 -5.63
CA GLY A 156 4.93 10.19 -6.56
C GLY A 156 4.28 8.96 -5.91
N ILE A 157 3.73 9.09 -4.70
CA ILE A 157 2.87 8.05 -4.12
C ILE A 157 1.67 7.78 -5.03
N GLN A 158 1.21 6.54 -5.08
CA GLN A 158 0.04 6.15 -5.87
C GLN A 158 -0.98 5.36 -5.04
N SER A 159 -2.25 5.62 -5.31
CA SER A 159 -3.38 4.79 -4.89
C SER A 159 -3.75 3.82 -6.01
N VAL A 160 -4.46 2.74 -5.68
CA VAL A 160 -4.82 1.70 -6.66
C VAL A 160 -6.33 1.51 -6.71
N ILE A 161 -6.91 1.50 -7.90
CA ILE A 161 -8.31 1.16 -8.14
C ILE A 161 -8.36 -0.26 -8.70
N VAL A 162 -9.18 -1.10 -8.10
CA VAL A 162 -9.44 -2.48 -8.55
C VAL A 162 -10.92 -2.58 -8.96
N GLU A 163 -11.17 -2.97 -10.21
CA GLU A 163 -12.52 -3.17 -10.73
C GLU A 163 -13.02 -4.59 -10.43
N LEU A 164 -14.04 -4.70 -9.61
CA LEU A 164 -14.64 -5.96 -9.19
C LEU A 164 -16.07 -6.11 -9.73
N LYS A 165 -16.46 -7.35 -10.07
CA LYS A 165 -17.75 -7.59 -10.73
C LYS A 165 -18.97 -7.29 -9.87
N LYS A 166 -18.92 -7.66 -8.58
CA LYS A 166 -20.04 -7.49 -7.65
C LYS A 166 -19.87 -6.29 -6.73
N THR A 167 -18.66 -6.08 -6.25
CA THR A 167 -18.36 -4.97 -5.32
C THR A 167 -18.31 -3.63 -6.07
N GLY A 168 -18.00 -3.64 -7.37
CA GLY A 168 -17.73 -2.42 -8.15
C GLY A 168 -16.28 -1.95 -7.97
N ASN A 169 -16.03 -0.68 -8.22
CA ASN A 169 -14.68 -0.13 -8.10
C ASN A 169 -14.29 0.04 -6.63
N VAL A 170 -13.14 -0.52 -6.26
CA VAL A 170 -12.54 -0.41 -4.93
C VAL A 170 -11.28 0.45 -5.02
N LEU A 171 -11.19 1.49 -4.21
CA LEU A 171 -10.01 2.33 -4.07
C LEU A 171 -9.19 1.87 -2.85
N ILE A 172 -7.98 1.40 -3.07
CA ILE A 172 -6.95 1.25 -2.05
C ILE A 172 -6.23 2.58 -1.97
N ALA A 173 -6.53 3.37 -0.95
CA ALA A 173 -6.10 4.75 -0.85
C ALA A 173 -4.61 4.90 -0.53
N SER A 174 -3.98 3.86 0.04
CA SER A 174 -2.61 3.92 0.54
C SER A 174 -2.42 5.09 1.52
N ASP A 175 -1.21 5.58 1.66
CA ASP A 175 -0.89 6.70 2.55
C ASP A 175 -1.23 8.07 1.96
N ALA A 176 -1.71 8.09 0.73
CA ALA A 176 -2.26 9.31 0.12
C ALA A 176 -3.55 9.79 0.81
N MET A 177 -4.35 8.85 1.35
CA MET A 177 -5.50 9.10 2.21
C MET A 177 -5.57 7.97 3.25
N ARG A 178 -4.77 8.08 4.29
CA ARG A 178 -4.50 6.96 5.22
C ARG A 178 -5.64 6.60 6.15
N ASN A 179 -6.57 7.52 6.42
CA ASN A 179 -7.73 7.24 7.29
C ASN A 179 -9.01 7.93 6.80
N SER A 180 -10.15 7.41 7.25
CA SER A 180 -11.49 7.84 6.85
C SER A 180 -11.82 9.30 7.24
N ARG A 181 -11.17 9.84 8.28
CA ARG A 181 -11.38 11.23 8.70
C ARG A 181 -10.94 12.23 7.63
N MET A 182 -9.99 11.85 6.78
CA MET A 182 -9.52 12.68 5.68
C MET A 182 -10.58 12.91 4.58
N LEU A 183 -11.68 12.15 4.59
CA LEU A 183 -12.83 12.39 3.71
C LEU A 183 -13.65 13.62 4.11
N ALA A 184 -13.63 14.03 5.38
CA ALA A 184 -14.39 15.16 5.83
C ALA A 184 -13.87 16.49 5.23
N ASP A 185 -14.78 17.42 4.91
CA ASP A 185 -14.41 18.67 4.24
C ASP A 185 -13.81 19.73 5.18
N ASN A 186 -14.02 19.59 6.48
CA ASN A 186 -13.60 20.54 7.51
C ASN A 186 -12.30 20.11 8.22
N VAL A 187 -11.58 19.14 7.72
CA VAL A 187 -10.31 18.69 8.27
C VAL A 187 -9.14 19.09 7.37
N ASN A 188 -7.99 19.31 7.98
CA ASN A 188 -6.73 19.45 7.27
C ASN A 188 -6.05 18.06 7.20
N PRO A 189 -6.03 17.38 6.05
CA PRO A 189 -5.46 16.04 5.95
C PRO A 189 -3.99 15.96 6.38
N ALA A 190 -3.20 16.99 6.17
CA ALA A 190 -1.78 17.03 6.49
C ALA A 190 -1.45 16.92 7.99
N GLN A 191 -2.44 17.10 8.88
CA GLN A 191 -2.20 16.94 10.32
C GLN A 191 -2.16 15.47 10.78
N TYR A 192 -2.44 14.51 9.90
CA TYR A 192 -2.56 13.11 10.27
C TYR A 192 -1.28 12.29 10.15
N SER A 193 -0.19 12.86 9.62
CA SER A 193 1.10 12.18 9.59
C SER A 193 2.28 13.12 9.87
N MET A 194 3.21 12.63 10.66
CA MET A 194 4.52 13.26 10.85
C MET A 194 5.52 12.92 9.73
N PHE A 195 5.19 11.96 8.88
CA PHE A 195 6.04 11.53 7.76
C PHE A 195 5.65 12.18 6.43
N ASP A 196 4.68 13.09 6.43
CA ASP A 196 4.28 13.79 5.21
C ASP A 196 5.35 14.80 4.82
N THR A 197 5.84 14.69 3.58
CA THR A 197 6.94 15.53 3.09
C THR A 197 6.46 16.92 2.65
N ASP A 198 5.20 17.04 2.22
CA ASP A 198 4.60 18.29 1.78
C ASP A 198 3.12 18.38 2.18
N PRO A 199 2.79 19.11 3.25
CA PRO A 199 1.42 19.24 3.75
C PRO A 199 0.41 19.81 2.75
N GLU A 200 0.82 20.75 1.90
CA GLU A 200 -0.08 21.31 0.89
C GLU A 200 -0.38 20.30 -0.21
N MET A 201 0.63 19.57 -0.64
CA MET A 201 0.46 18.50 -1.63
C MET A 201 -0.38 17.35 -1.07
N VAL A 202 -0.31 17.05 0.24
CA VAL A 202 -1.24 16.08 0.89
C VAL A 202 -2.67 16.54 0.73
N ASN A 203 -2.96 17.81 1.02
CA ASN A 203 -4.31 18.35 0.85
C ASN A 203 -4.78 18.25 -0.61
N GLN A 204 -3.92 18.61 -1.57
CA GLN A 204 -4.23 18.49 -3.00
C GLN A 204 -4.46 17.04 -3.42
N GLY A 205 -3.64 16.10 -2.94
CA GLY A 205 -3.76 14.66 -3.18
C GLY A 205 -5.08 14.11 -2.68
N VAL A 206 -5.48 14.46 -1.46
CA VAL A 206 -6.77 14.06 -0.88
C VAL A 206 -7.94 14.64 -1.69
N GLN A 207 -7.88 15.90 -2.10
CA GLN A 207 -8.92 16.50 -2.95
C GLN A 207 -8.99 15.80 -4.33
N LYS A 208 -7.85 15.40 -4.89
CA LYS A 208 -7.83 14.58 -6.11
C LYS A 208 -8.54 13.25 -5.89
N LEU A 209 -8.22 12.53 -4.79
CA LEU A 209 -8.85 11.25 -4.49
C LEU A 209 -10.37 11.38 -4.22
N LYS A 210 -10.82 12.45 -3.56
CA LYS A 210 -12.25 12.75 -3.41
C LYS A 210 -12.96 12.89 -4.76
N ARG A 211 -12.35 13.58 -5.73
CA ARG A 211 -12.88 13.65 -7.10
C ARG A 211 -12.90 12.27 -7.78
N VAL A 212 -11.82 11.53 -7.68
CA VAL A 212 -11.72 10.16 -8.23
C VAL A 212 -12.80 9.24 -7.65
N ILE A 213 -13.10 9.34 -6.35
CA ILE A 213 -14.17 8.57 -5.71
C ILE A 213 -15.51 8.80 -6.41
N VAL A 214 -15.82 10.04 -6.75
CA VAL A 214 -17.08 10.39 -7.45
C VAL A 214 -17.01 10.01 -8.93
N GLU A 215 -15.97 10.44 -9.65
CA GLU A 215 -15.83 10.29 -11.11
C GLU A 215 -15.69 8.82 -11.54
N GLN A 216 -15.01 8.01 -10.75
CA GLN A 216 -14.82 6.58 -11.02
C GLN A 216 -15.85 5.70 -10.31
N ASN A 217 -16.90 6.31 -9.72
CA ASN A 217 -17.96 5.57 -9.00
C ASN A 217 -17.40 4.53 -8.04
N ILE A 218 -16.50 4.95 -7.13
CA ILE A 218 -15.89 4.08 -6.14
C ILE A 218 -16.94 3.62 -5.13
N GLN A 219 -17.11 2.32 -4.96
CA GLN A 219 -18.08 1.71 -4.06
C GLN A 219 -17.50 1.42 -2.67
N LEU A 220 -16.17 1.25 -2.59
CA LEU A 220 -15.46 0.96 -1.35
C LEU A 220 -14.11 1.66 -1.36
N VAL A 221 -13.81 2.39 -0.29
CA VAL A 221 -12.46 2.93 -0.03
C VAL A 221 -11.84 2.12 1.09
N ILE A 222 -10.63 1.61 0.86
CA ILE A 222 -9.84 0.92 1.89
C ILE A 222 -8.69 1.84 2.30
N PHE A 223 -8.68 2.20 3.58
CA PHE A 223 -7.66 3.05 4.21
C PHE A 223 -6.58 2.19 4.85
N ASN A 224 -5.33 2.58 4.68
CA ASN A 224 -4.22 1.77 5.17
C ASN A 224 -4.03 1.84 6.69
N HIS A 225 -4.19 3.02 7.27
CA HIS A 225 -3.88 3.25 8.69
C HIS A 225 -5.12 3.80 9.42
N ASP A 226 -6.20 3.02 9.43
CA ASP A 226 -7.43 3.38 10.12
C ASP A 226 -7.98 2.20 10.93
N GLY A 227 -7.53 2.09 12.17
CA GLY A 227 -8.00 1.06 13.10
C GLY A 227 -9.50 1.15 13.40
N SER A 228 -10.13 2.32 13.19
CA SER A 228 -11.55 2.51 13.48
C SER A 228 -12.47 1.83 12.46
N VAL A 229 -12.09 1.80 11.18
CA VAL A 229 -12.85 1.15 10.11
C VAL A 229 -12.29 -0.21 9.71
N TRP A 230 -11.06 -0.53 10.11
CA TRP A 230 -10.39 -1.77 9.77
C TRP A 230 -11.20 -3.04 10.09
N PRO A 231 -11.91 -3.14 11.23
CA PRO A 231 -12.72 -4.32 11.55
C PRO A 231 -13.89 -4.55 10.58
N THR A 232 -14.30 -3.54 9.82
CA THR A 232 -15.43 -3.64 8.88
C THR A 232 -15.07 -4.27 7.54
N TYR A 233 -13.78 -4.32 7.20
CA TYR A 233 -13.34 -4.90 5.94
C TYR A 233 -13.30 -6.44 6.03
N LYS A 234 -13.63 -7.10 4.91
CA LYS A 234 -13.38 -8.53 4.75
C LYS A 234 -11.87 -8.77 4.79
N LYS A 235 -11.46 -9.85 5.46
CA LYS A 235 -10.05 -10.25 5.56
C LYS A 235 -9.86 -11.64 4.94
N ALA A 236 -8.68 -11.88 4.36
CA ALA A 236 -8.32 -13.22 3.89
C ALA A 236 -8.57 -14.28 4.99
N PRO A 237 -9.23 -15.44 4.68
CA PRO A 237 -9.49 -15.95 3.34
C PRO A 237 -10.74 -15.39 2.62
N ASP A 238 -11.54 -14.54 3.29
CA ASP A 238 -12.66 -13.87 2.64
C ASP A 238 -12.15 -12.81 1.65
N PHE A 239 -12.95 -12.49 0.64
CA PHE A 239 -12.58 -11.56 -0.44
C PHE A 239 -13.74 -10.68 -0.91
N TYR A 240 -13.41 -9.64 -1.62
CA TYR A 240 -14.32 -8.84 -2.45
C TYR A 240 -14.24 -9.33 -3.90
N ASP A 241 -15.39 -9.40 -4.62
CA ASP A 241 -15.51 -9.87 -6.00
C ASP A 241 -16.54 -9.10 -6.85
#